data_7ebb6ae00709fca3252105e29acfaf04
#
_entry.id   7ebb6ae00709fca3252105e29acfaf04
#
_cell.length_a   1.000
_cell.length_b   1.000
_cell.length_c   1.000
_cell.angle_alpha   90.00
_cell.angle_beta   90.00
_cell.angle_gamma   90.00
#
_symmetry.space_group_name_H-M   'P 1'
#
loop_
_entity.id
_entity.type
_entity.pdbx_description
1 polymer ?
#
loop_
_entity_poly.entity_id
_entity_poly.type
_entity_poly.pdbx_seq_one_letter_code
_entity_poly.pdbx_strand_id
1 'polypeptide(L)'
;EPRPPALDDYFDIDHELIRFDDVVAEYPGYEACTIEHIEQVLAFGERVHATPGSHALIHCHAGISRSQAAAAILMCQHAPGSEEAAFLRLLELRKHGWPNTRMVEFADQLLRRDGALMRGLIVYRKALIEAKPHLREVIRNIGRGNEIPA
;
A
#
# COMPACT_ATOMS: atom_id res chain seq x y z
N GLU A 1 -19.75 0.44 -8.17
CA GLU A 1 -20.45 0.31 -6.88
C GLU A 1 -20.66 1.68 -6.26
N PRO A 2 -21.76 1.89 -5.55
CA PRO A 2 -22.00 3.14 -4.86
C PRO A 2 -20.97 3.36 -3.73
N ARG A 3 -20.91 4.60 -3.23
CA ARG A 3 -20.19 4.95 -2.01
C ARG A 3 -20.55 3.98 -0.87
N PRO A 4 -19.61 3.49 -0.07
CA PRO A 4 -19.91 2.62 1.07
C PRO A 4 -20.92 3.28 2.02
N PRO A 5 -21.99 2.59 2.45
CA PRO A 5 -23.01 3.16 3.34
C PRO A 5 -22.45 3.69 4.67
N ALA A 6 -21.33 3.11 5.15
CA ALA A 6 -20.65 3.58 6.35
C ALA A 6 -20.13 5.03 6.25
N LEU A 7 -20.05 5.59 5.05
CA LEU A 7 -19.65 6.98 4.81
C LEU A 7 -20.83 7.95 4.66
N ASP A 8 -22.09 7.46 4.69
CA ASP A 8 -23.26 8.29 4.45
C ASP A 8 -23.48 9.32 5.58
N ASP A 9 -23.00 9.03 6.80
CA ASP A 9 -23.05 9.94 7.93
C ASP A 9 -21.95 11.02 7.94
N TYR A 10 -21.04 10.98 6.95
CA TYR A 10 -19.90 11.88 6.86
C TYR A 10 -19.97 12.71 5.57
N PHE A 11 -20.71 13.78 5.57
CA PHE A 11 -21.02 14.60 4.39
C PHE A 11 -19.84 15.43 3.87
N ASP A 12 -18.87 15.75 4.74
CA ASP A 12 -17.74 16.65 4.45
C ASP A 12 -16.40 15.93 4.30
N ILE A 13 -16.41 14.63 4.02
CA ILE A 13 -15.17 13.87 3.82
C ILE A 13 -14.78 13.89 2.34
N ASP A 14 -13.58 14.37 2.03
CA ASP A 14 -12.93 14.06 0.76
C ASP A 14 -12.62 12.56 0.69
N HIS A 15 -13.08 11.89 -0.34
CA HIS A 15 -12.86 10.46 -0.51
C HIS A 15 -12.47 10.12 -1.94
N GLU A 16 -11.62 9.10 -2.05
CA GLU A 16 -11.20 8.52 -3.31
C GLU A 16 -11.55 7.03 -3.30
N LEU A 17 -12.22 6.55 -4.33
CA LEU A 17 -12.60 5.14 -4.49
C LEU A 17 -11.89 4.55 -5.69
N ILE A 18 -10.83 3.80 -5.44
CA ILE A 18 -10.00 3.18 -6.48
C ILE A 18 -10.25 1.68 -6.48
N ARG A 19 -10.56 1.11 -7.64
CA ARG A 19 -10.98 -0.28 -7.78
C ARG A 19 -10.03 -1.08 -8.63
N PHE A 20 -9.51 -2.13 -8.07
CA PHE A 20 -8.74 -3.18 -8.73
C PHE A 20 -8.58 -4.36 -7.77
N ASP A 21 -8.24 -5.52 -8.32
CA ASP A 21 -8.02 -6.75 -7.56
C ASP A 21 -6.67 -6.75 -6.84
N ASP A 22 -6.59 -7.50 -5.74
CA ASP A 22 -5.35 -7.63 -4.97
C ASP A 22 -4.41 -8.67 -5.60
N VAL A 23 -4.00 -8.39 -6.82
CA VAL A 23 -3.03 -9.19 -7.58
C VAL A 23 -1.75 -8.39 -7.83
N VAL A 24 -0.63 -9.08 -8.01
CA VAL A 24 0.69 -8.46 -8.21
C VAL A 24 1.20 -8.58 -9.65
N ALA A 25 0.45 -9.29 -10.48
CA ALA A 25 0.69 -9.44 -11.91
C ALA A 25 -0.65 -9.48 -12.65
N GLU A 26 -0.62 -9.42 -13.97
CA GLU A 26 -1.81 -9.58 -14.78
C GLU A 26 -2.22 -11.05 -14.85
N TYR A 27 -3.47 -11.31 -14.52
CA TYR A 27 -4.08 -12.63 -14.59
C TYR A 27 -5.41 -12.54 -15.33
N PRO A 28 -5.76 -13.52 -16.18
CA PRO A 28 -7.06 -13.56 -16.84
C PRO A 28 -8.22 -13.49 -15.80
N GLY A 29 -9.16 -12.58 -16.03
CA GLY A 29 -10.33 -12.39 -15.16
C GLY A 29 -10.10 -11.52 -13.93
N TYR A 30 -8.92 -10.95 -13.75
CA TYR A 30 -8.61 -10.00 -12.68
C TYR A 30 -8.23 -8.64 -13.24
N GLU A 31 -8.65 -7.59 -12.58
CA GLU A 31 -8.25 -6.21 -12.85
C GLU A 31 -7.04 -5.86 -11.97
N ALA A 32 -5.85 -5.96 -12.53
CA ALA A 32 -4.62 -5.63 -11.80
C ALA A 32 -4.49 -4.11 -11.59
N CYS A 33 -3.76 -3.70 -10.53
CA CYS A 33 -3.36 -2.31 -10.35
C CYS A 33 -2.63 -1.77 -11.59
N THR A 34 -2.95 -0.57 -12.02
CA THR A 34 -2.28 0.16 -13.10
C THR A 34 -1.56 1.41 -12.57
N ILE A 35 -0.78 2.06 -13.42
CA ILE A 35 -0.11 3.33 -13.09
C ILE A 35 -1.15 4.41 -12.76
N GLU A 36 -2.25 4.49 -13.50
CA GLU A 36 -3.32 5.47 -13.31
C GLU A 36 -3.99 5.31 -11.94
N HIS A 37 -4.13 4.09 -11.43
CA HIS A 37 -4.61 3.85 -10.07
C HIS A 37 -3.67 4.45 -9.02
N ILE A 38 -2.36 4.38 -9.24
CA ILE A 38 -1.38 4.97 -8.31
C ILE A 38 -1.30 6.49 -8.47
N GLU A 39 -1.48 7.04 -9.66
CA GLU A 39 -1.65 8.48 -9.85
C GLU A 39 -2.83 9.03 -9.04
N GLN A 40 -3.96 8.31 -8.99
CA GLN A 40 -5.10 8.67 -8.15
C GLN A 40 -4.75 8.61 -6.65
N VAL A 41 -4.01 7.58 -6.20
CA VAL A 41 -3.52 7.50 -4.81
C VAL A 41 -2.65 8.71 -4.48
N LEU A 42 -1.72 9.05 -5.35
CA LEU A 42 -0.81 10.19 -5.15
C LEU A 42 -1.55 11.53 -5.18
N ALA A 43 -2.52 11.70 -6.10
CA ALA A 43 -3.35 12.90 -6.15
C ALA A 43 -4.18 13.08 -4.87
N PHE A 44 -4.72 11.98 -4.30
CA PHE A 44 -5.34 12.02 -2.98
C PHE A 44 -4.34 12.44 -1.89
N GLY A 45 -3.12 11.90 -1.92
CA GLY A 45 -2.04 12.28 -0.98
C GLY A 45 -1.70 13.76 -1.02
N GLU A 46 -1.68 14.39 -2.21
CA GLU A 46 -1.48 15.83 -2.35
C GLU A 46 -2.59 16.63 -1.63
N ARG A 47 -3.86 16.23 -1.79
CA ARG A 47 -4.98 16.90 -1.11
C ARG A 47 -4.89 16.77 0.41
N VAL A 48 -4.53 15.59 0.90
CA VAL A 48 -4.31 15.35 2.35
C VAL A 48 -3.17 16.23 2.86
N HIS A 49 -2.05 16.27 2.14
CA HIS A 49 -0.88 17.07 2.52
C HIS A 49 -1.16 18.57 2.51
N ALA A 50 -1.95 19.04 1.55
CA ALA A 50 -2.32 20.46 1.42
C ALA A 50 -3.30 20.94 2.50
N THR A 51 -3.91 20.03 3.27
CA THR A 51 -4.91 20.35 4.30
C THR A 51 -4.31 20.16 5.69
N PRO A 52 -3.89 21.24 6.40
CA PRO A 52 -3.29 21.13 7.73
C PRO A 52 -4.22 20.44 8.73
N GLY A 53 -3.69 19.50 9.49
CA GLY A 53 -4.45 18.75 10.50
C GLY A 53 -5.40 17.69 9.95
N SER A 54 -5.37 17.44 8.65
CA SER A 54 -6.16 16.36 8.05
C SER A 54 -5.66 14.99 8.48
N HIS A 55 -6.58 14.02 8.46
CA HIS A 55 -6.29 12.61 8.72
C HIS A 55 -6.85 11.77 7.58
N ALA A 56 -6.05 10.85 7.06
CA ALA A 56 -6.48 9.93 6.03
C ALA A 56 -6.85 8.56 6.63
N LEU A 57 -8.07 8.10 6.39
CA LEU A 57 -8.46 6.73 6.64
C LEU A 57 -8.28 5.92 5.36
N ILE A 58 -7.41 4.92 5.40
CA ILE A 58 -7.09 4.08 4.24
C ILE A 58 -7.52 2.65 4.52
N HIS A 59 -8.40 2.12 3.68
CA HIS A 59 -8.83 0.73 3.81
C HIS A 59 -8.91 0.03 2.45
N CYS A 60 -8.87 -1.28 2.48
CA CYS A 60 -9.26 -2.17 1.38
C CYS A 60 -10.23 -3.21 1.92
N HIS A 61 -10.43 -4.34 1.21
CA HIS A 61 -11.35 -5.37 1.71
C HIS A 61 -10.86 -5.99 3.02
N ALA A 62 -9.64 -6.56 3.05
CA ALA A 62 -9.10 -7.27 4.21
C ALA A 62 -8.14 -6.44 5.10
N GLY A 63 -7.73 -5.28 4.67
CA GLY A 63 -6.76 -4.45 5.42
C GLY A 63 -5.32 -5.01 5.45
N ILE A 64 -4.99 -5.93 4.54
CA ILE A 64 -3.74 -6.70 4.58
C ILE A 64 -2.74 -6.26 3.51
N SER A 65 -3.20 -5.90 2.31
CA SER A 65 -2.31 -5.72 1.17
C SER A 65 -2.46 -4.32 0.53
N ARG A 66 -3.53 -4.05 -0.22
CA ARG A 66 -3.73 -2.79 -0.96
C ARG A 66 -3.70 -1.55 -0.06
N SER A 67 -4.44 -1.55 1.04
CA SER A 67 -4.47 -0.42 1.96
C SER A 67 -3.12 -0.17 2.64
N GLN A 68 -2.36 -1.21 2.93
CA GLN A 68 -1.03 -1.07 3.51
C GLN A 68 -0.02 -0.53 2.49
N ALA A 69 -0.11 -0.96 1.24
CA ALA A 69 0.70 -0.37 0.17
C ALA A 69 0.36 1.12 -0.01
N ALA A 70 -0.93 1.47 -0.09
CA ALA A 70 -1.35 2.86 -0.21
C ALA A 70 -0.87 3.72 0.98
N ALA A 71 -0.99 3.23 2.21
CA ALA A 71 -0.50 3.94 3.39
C ALA A 71 1.02 4.20 3.32
N ALA A 72 1.82 3.18 2.98
CA ALA A 72 3.26 3.33 2.82
C ALA A 72 3.61 4.34 1.71
N ILE A 73 2.92 4.28 0.56
CA ILE A 73 3.11 5.20 -0.56
C ILE A 73 2.87 6.65 -0.11
N LEU A 74 1.76 6.92 0.57
CA LEU A 74 1.43 8.26 1.05
C LEU A 74 2.43 8.76 2.10
N MET A 75 2.91 7.90 2.99
CA MET A 75 3.97 8.25 3.95
C MET A 75 5.29 8.59 3.28
N CYS A 76 5.61 7.98 2.14
CA CYS A 76 6.83 8.24 1.37
C CYS A 76 6.71 9.44 0.42
N GLN A 77 5.51 9.82 0.03
CA GLN A 77 5.27 10.79 -1.06
C GLN A 77 6.03 12.11 -0.85
N HIS A 78 5.93 12.70 0.33
CA HIS A 78 6.56 13.98 0.67
C HIS A 78 7.84 13.86 1.50
N ALA A 79 8.36 12.65 1.68
CA ALA A 79 9.49 12.38 2.54
C ALA A 79 10.58 11.55 1.83
N PRO A 80 11.21 12.08 0.76
CA PRO A 80 12.27 11.37 0.07
C PRO A 80 13.44 11.03 1.00
N GLY A 81 13.94 9.79 0.91
CA GLY A 81 15.02 9.28 1.77
C GLY A 81 14.55 8.68 3.09
N SER A 82 13.23 8.68 3.38
CA SER A 82 12.68 8.07 4.59
C SER A 82 11.86 6.80 4.32
N GLU A 83 12.01 6.20 3.13
CA GLU A 83 11.18 5.09 2.67
C GLU A 83 11.27 3.88 3.61
N GLU A 84 12.46 3.48 4.02
CA GLU A 84 12.63 2.36 4.96
C GLU A 84 11.98 2.67 6.32
N ALA A 85 12.15 3.88 6.83
CA ALA A 85 11.52 4.31 8.09
C ALA A 85 10.00 4.32 7.99
N ALA A 86 9.42 4.75 6.86
CA ALA A 86 8.00 4.73 6.61
C ALA A 86 7.43 3.30 6.61
N PHE A 87 8.09 2.37 5.96
CA PHE A 87 7.69 0.97 5.95
C PHE A 87 7.83 0.31 7.34
N LEU A 88 8.88 0.61 8.11
CA LEU A 88 9.00 0.13 9.48
C LEU A 88 7.93 0.75 10.39
N ARG A 89 7.60 2.03 10.19
CA ARG A 89 6.50 2.68 10.91
C ARG A 89 5.15 2.03 10.59
N LEU A 90 4.91 1.65 9.33
CA LEU A 90 3.73 0.89 8.93
C LEU A 90 3.65 -0.44 9.70
N LEU A 91 4.76 -1.15 9.89
CA LEU A 91 4.82 -2.40 10.64
C LEU A 91 4.47 -2.22 12.12
N GLU A 92 4.88 -1.11 12.73
CA GLU A 92 4.49 -0.76 14.11
C GLU A 92 2.98 -0.50 14.23
N LEU A 93 2.40 0.23 13.27
CA LEU A 93 0.98 0.57 13.24
C LEU A 93 0.10 -0.65 12.96
N ARG A 94 0.56 -1.54 12.08
CA ARG A 94 -0.18 -2.74 11.63
C ARG A 94 0.75 -3.95 11.59
N LYS A 95 0.76 -4.70 12.68
CA LYS A 95 1.64 -5.87 12.89
C LYS A 95 1.32 -7.09 12.01
N HIS A 96 0.49 -6.93 11.00
CA HIS A 96 0.18 -7.97 10.02
C HIS A 96 -0.18 -7.31 8.70
N GLY A 97 0.29 -7.92 7.65
CA GLY A 97 -0.01 -7.51 6.31
C GLY A 97 1.13 -7.90 5.37
N TRP A 98 0.83 -7.72 4.11
CA TRP A 98 1.78 -7.98 3.04
C TRP A 98 1.50 -6.98 1.93
N PRO A 99 2.07 -5.76 1.99
CA PRO A 99 1.77 -4.68 1.07
C PRO A 99 1.93 -5.12 -0.38
N ASN A 100 0.99 -4.71 -1.23
CA ASN A 100 0.95 -5.09 -2.63
C ASN A 100 2.18 -4.55 -3.38
N THR A 101 3.01 -5.46 -3.91
CA THR A 101 4.28 -5.14 -4.59
C THR A 101 4.06 -4.26 -5.80
N ARG A 102 3.08 -4.58 -6.65
CA ARG A 102 2.81 -3.84 -7.89
C ARG A 102 2.46 -2.36 -7.62
N MET A 103 1.68 -2.10 -6.57
CA MET A 103 1.39 -0.73 -6.16
C MET A 103 2.66 0.02 -5.75
N VAL A 104 3.51 -0.61 -4.95
CA VAL A 104 4.75 0.00 -4.46
C VAL A 104 5.72 0.24 -5.62
N GLU A 105 5.83 -0.68 -6.56
CA GLU A 105 6.67 -0.55 -7.74
C GLU A 105 6.24 0.61 -8.64
N PHE A 106 4.95 0.75 -8.94
CA PHE A 106 4.45 1.88 -9.70
C PHE A 106 4.63 3.22 -8.97
N ALA A 107 4.45 3.24 -7.65
CA ALA A 107 4.71 4.43 -6.86
C ALA A 107 6.19 4.82 -6.86
N ASP A 108 7.10 3.86 -6.78
CA ASP A 108 8.54 4.10 -6.87
C ASP A 108 8.90 4.77 -8.20
N GLN A 109 8.32 4.29 -9.31
CA GLN A 109 8.51 4.86 -10.65
C GLN A 109 7.95 6.28 -10.75
N LEU A 110 6.69 6.49 -10.36
CA LEU A 110 6.02 7.80 -10.43
C LEU A 110 6.71 8.86 -9.56
N LEU A 111 7.12 8.48 -8.36
CA LEU A 111 7.84 9.35 -7.43
C LEU A 111 9.33 9.48 -7.77
N ARG A 112 9.84 8.74 -8.76
CA ARG A 112 11.25 8.72 -9.19
C ARG A 112 12.20 8.44 -8.05
N ARG A 113 11.92 7.38 -7.25
CA ARG A 113 12.67 7.04 -6.03
C ARG A 113 13.79 6.03 -6.27
N ASP A 114 14.03 5.63 -7.50
CA ASP A 114 15.16 4.77 -7.88
C ASP A 114 15.27 3.48 -7.03
N GLY A 115 14.13 2.81 -6.84
CA GLY A 115 14.00 1.58 -6.08
C GLY A 115 13.95 1.76 -4.55
N ALA A 116 13.88 2.99 -4.03
CA ALA A 116 13.90 3.21 -2.58
C ALA A 116 12.63 2.68 -1.88
N LEU A 117 11.44 2.83 -2.49
CA LEU A 117 10.22 2.24 -1.94
C LEU A 117 10.30 0.71 -1.94
N MET A 118 10.85 0.12 -3.00
CA MET A 118 11.03 -1.33 -3.08
C MET A 118 12.03 -1.84 -2.02
N ARG A 119 13.11 -1.11 -1.75
CA ARG A 119 14.03 -1.43 -0.63
C ARG A 119 13.31 -1.37 0.71
N GLY A 120 12.52 -0.32 0.94
CA GLY A 120 11.68 -0.19 2.15
C GLY A 120 10.71 -1.37 2.32
N LEU A 121 10.05 -1.80 1.24
CA LEU A 121 9.18 -2.99 1.25
C LEU A 121 9.94 -4.27 1.62
N ILE A 122 11.18 -4.44 1.13
CA ILE A 122 12.03 -5.59 1.47
C ILE A 122 12.39 -5.57 2.96
N VAL A 123 12.76 -4.42 3.50
CA VAL A 123 13.07 -4.24 4.94
C VAL A 123 11.84 -4.59 5.79
N TYR A 124 10.66 -4.08 5.42
CA TYR A 124 9.40 -4.42 6.07
C TYR A 124 9.16 -5.94 6.11
N ARG A 125 9.28 -6.60 4.96
CA ARG A 125 9.02 -8.04 4.84
C ARG A 125 10.02 -8.88 5.64
N LYS A 126 11.30 -8.50 5.66
CA LYS A 126 12.32 -9.15 6.50
C LYS A 126 11.94 -9.06 7.97
N ALA A 127 11.68 -7.87 8.47
CA ALA A 127 11.30 -7.65 9.86
C ALA A 127 10.00 -8.39 10.24
N LEU A 128 8.99 -8.39 9.36
CA LEU A 128 7.75 -9.11 9.58
C LEU A 128 7.96 -10.63 9.66
N ILE A 129 8.77 -11.21 8.77
CA ILE A 129 9.07 -12.64 8.76
C ILE A 129 9.94 -13.05 9.95
N GLU A 130 10.89 -12.22 10.38
CA GLU A 130 11.66 -12.44 11.60
C GLU A 130 10.75 -12.51 12.83
N ALA A 131 9.80 -11.58 12.92
CA ALA A 131 8.83 -11.57 14.00
C ALA A 131 7.78 -12.70 13.91
N LYS A 132 7.49 -13.19 12.70
CA LYS A 132 6.45 -14.19 12.41
C LYS A 132 6.91 -15.20 11.35
N PRO A 133 7.80 -16.15 11.67
CA PRO A 133 8.39 -17.07 10.69
C PRO A 133 7.38 -17.92 9.91
N HIS A 134 6.22 -18.25 10.52
CA HIS A 134 5.16 -19.01 9.88
C HIS A 134 4.57 -18.34 8.64
N LEU A 135 4.71 -17.01 8.51
CA LEU A 135 4.23 -16.28 7.33
C LEU A 135 4.95 -16.70 6.05
N ARG A 136 6.17 -17.24 6.13
CA ARG A 136 6.86 -17.78 4.93
C ARG A 136 6.01 -18.86 4.23
N GLU A 137 5.41 -19.74 5.02
CA GLU A 137 4.57 -20.81 4.49
C GLU A 137 3.24 -20.24 3.95
N VAL A 138 2.60 -19.35 4.71
CA VAL A 138 1.35 -18.69 4.29
C VAL A 138 1.54 -17.98 2.94
N ILE A 139 2.60 -17.19 2.80
CA ILE A 139 2.88 -16.43 1.57
C ILE A 139 3.18 -17.35 0.38
N ARG A 140 3.87 -18.48 0.60
CA ARG A 140 4.07 -19.49 -0.44
C ARG A 140 2.75 -20.11 -0.89
N ASN A 141 1.90 -20.47 0.06
CA ASN A 141 0.63 -21.15 -0.21
C ASN A 141 -0.38 -20.29 -0.98
N ILE A 142 -0.30 -18.97 -0.86
CA ILE A 142 -1.10 -18.03 -1.66
C ILE A 142 -0.45 -17.67 -3.01
N GLY A 143 0.63 -18.36 -3.40
CA GLY A 143 1.31 -18.16 -4.69
C GLY A 143 2.25 -16.94 -4.75
N ARG A 144 2.55 -16.29 -3.63
CA ARG A 144 3.40 -15.08 -3.56
C ARG A 144 4.80 -15.37 -2.99
N GLY A 145 5.26 -16.61 -3.10
CA GLY A 145 6.54 -17.05 -2.54
C GLY A 145 7.77 -16.33 -3.10
N ASN A 146 7.69 -15.82 -4.34
CA ASN A 146 8.73 -15.01 -4.98
C ASN A 146 8.93 -13.63 -4.32
N GLU A 147 7.99 -13.19 -3.51
CA GLU A 147 8.07 -11.92 -2.79
C GLU A 147 8.76 -12.04 -1.42
N ILE A 148 9.08 -13.26 -0.99
CA ILE A 148 9.75 -13.51 0.29
C ILE A 148 11.22 -13.13 0.14
N PRO A 149 11.72 -12.19 0.95
CA PRO A 149 13.13 -11.83 0.92
C PRO A 149 14.04 -13.00 1.29
N ALA A 150 15.22 -13.04 0.67
CA ALA A 150 16.28 -13.98 0.99
C ALA A 150 16.77 -13.80 2.45
#